data_da39e2bc0c7f9ec741f88ca92501bbb0
#
_entry.id   da39e2bc0c7f9ec741f88ca92501bbb0
#
_cell.length_a   1.000
_cell.length_b   1.000
_cell.length_c   1.000
_cell.angle_alpha   90.00
_cell.angle_beta   90.00
_cell.angle_gamma   90.00
#
_symmetry.space_group_name_H-M   'P 1'
#
loop_
_entity.id
_entity.type
_entity.pdbx_description
1 polymer ?
#
loop_
_entity_poly.entity_id
_entity_poly.type
_entity_poly.pdbx_seq_one_letter_code
_entity_poly.pdbx_strand_id
1 'polypeptide(L)'
;MKYEYLTYVNKLDESKNFVIKKGKISLNKAVRVRVISTKSINFKKIFSDKNIIKSLKHLSKFTNFILIIINKKKIDKTEKENVILRYYGIGAQIIKDLKIKNMILVSRSKKKIIGLEGFGLKIKKQEIIKWKKF
;
A
#
# COMPACT_ATOMS: atom_id res chain seq x y z
N MET A 1 3.31 1.04 -21.31
CA MET A 1 2.50 1.46 -20.18
C MET A 1 3.34 2.16 -19.15
N LYS A 2 2.94 3.36 -18.79
CA LYS A 2 3.72 4.15 -17.85
C LYS A 2 3.22 3.95 -16.42
N TYR A 3 4.14 3.60 -15.53
CA TYR A 3 3.92 3.67 -14.10
C TYR A 3 4.39 5.02 -13.59
N GLU A 4 3.69 5.57 -12.62
CA GLU A 4 4.16 6.73 -11.87
C GLU A 4 4.76 6.27 -10.56
N TYR A 5 5.89 6.84 -10.19
CA TYR A 5 6.59 6.55 -8.94
C TYR A 5 6.57 7.78 -8.07
N LEU A 6 6.04 7.65 -6.86
CA LEU A 6 5.93 8.75 -5.91
C LEU A 6 6.70 8.39 -4.63
N THR A 7 7.32 9.37 -4.02
CA THR A 7 7.99 9.22 -2.74
C THR A 7 7.31 10.11 -1.71
N TYR A 8 6.88 9.52 -0.61
CA TYR A 8 6.31 10.24 0.53
C TYR A 8 7.28 10.17 1.69
N VAL A 9 7.67 11.33 2.21
CA VAL A 9 8.60 11.43 3.34
C VAL A 9 7.78 11.67 4.61
N ASN A 10 8.01 10.82 5.61
CA ASN A 10 7.40 11.01 6.92
C ASN A 10 8.15 12.14 7.64
N LYS A 11 7.45 13.23 7.97
CA LYS A 11 8.05 14.39 8.61
C LYS A 11 8.60 14.11 10.01
N LEU A 12 8.06 13.09 10.70
CA LEU A 12 8.46 12.78 12.06
C LEU A 12 9.77 12.04 12.14
N ASP A 13 10.03 11.11 11.22
CA ASP A 13 11.20 10.23 11.27
C ASP A 13 12.02 10.23 9.99
N GLU A 14 11.66 11.09 9.03
CA GLU A 14 12.33 11.23 7.73
C GLU A 14 12.33 9.93 6.89
N SER A 15 11.57 8.93 7.29
CA SER A 15 11.47 7.70 6.51
C SER A 15 10.78 7.95 5.17
N LYS A 16 11.26 7.27 4.14
CA LYS A 16 10.71 7.38 2.79
C LYS A 16 9.80 6.20 2.50
N ASN A 17 8.59 6.51 2.07
CA ASN A 17 7.60 5.53 1.64
C ASN A 17 7.36 5.72 0.14
N PHE A 18 7.12 4.62 -0.56
CA PHE A 18 7.06 4.66 -2.02
C PHE A 18 5.68 4.24 -2.51
N VAL A 19 5.27 4.85 -3.61
CA VAL A 19 4.02 4.50 -4.28
C VAL A 19 4.31 4.22 -5.74
N ILE A 20 3.79 3.10 -6.22
CA ILE A 20 3.79 2.78 -7.65
C ILE A 20 2.34 2.84 -8.11
N LYS A 21 2.06 3.74 -9.03
CA LYS A 21 0.72 4.03 -9.50
C LYS A 21 0.62 3.77 -10.99
N LYS A 22 -0.48 3.15 -11.41
CA LYS A 22 -0.79 2.94 -12.83
C LYS A 22 -2.20 3.44 -13.12
N GLY A 23 -2.33 4.18 -14.20
CA GLY A 23 -3.63 4.62 -14.72
C GLY A 23 -4.23 5.79 -13.96
N LYS A 24 -5.40 6.21 -14.41
CA LYS A 24 -6.13 7.32 -13.82
C LYS A 24 -6.98 6.86 -12.63
N ILE A 25 -6.99 7.66 -11.58
CA ILE A 25 -7.86 7.43 -10.43
C ILE A 25 -9.14 8.22 -10.67
N SER A 26 -10.28 7.50 -10.71
CA SER A 26 -11.59 8.12 -10.84
C SER A 26 -12.27 8.19 -9.49
N LEU A 27 -12.95 9.31 -9.20
CA LEU A 27 -13.71 9.47 -7.97
C LEU A 27 -14.89 8.50 -7.87
N ASN A 28 -15.40 8.05 -9.02
CA ASN A 28 -16.60 7.22 -9.09
C ASN A 28 -16.34 5.71 -9.17
N LYS A 29 -15.09 5.32 -9.40
CA LYS A 29 -14.72 3.91 -9.53
C LYS A 29 -13.75 3.51 -8.44
N ALA A 30 -13.91 2.30 -7.92
CA ALA A 30 -12.97 1.76 -6.96
C ALA A 30 -11.64 1.43 -7.65
N VAL A 31 -10.53 1.77 -6.99
CA VAL A 31 -9.19 1.45 -7.45
C VAL A 31 -8.58 0.36 -6.57
N ARG A 32 -7.82 -0.52 -7.17
CA ARG A 32 -7.11 -1.55 -6.42
C ARG A 32 -5.92 -0.93 -5.69
N VAL A 33 -5.88 -1.15 -4.39
CA VAL A 33 -4.82 -0.66 -3.51
C VAL A 33 -4.23 -1.82 -2.75
N ARG A 34 -2.90 -1.94 -2.80
CA ARG A 34 -2.16 -2.88 -1.98
C ARG A 34 -1.14 -2.12 -1.16
N VAL A 35 -1.05 -2.45 0.12
CA VAL A 35 -0.09 -1.86 1.04
C VAL A 35 0.87 -2.95 1.51
N ILE A 36 2.16 -2.72 1.31
CA ILE A 36 3.23 -3.62 1.74
C ILE A 36 4.12 -2.88 2.71
N SER A 37 4.45 -3.50 3.83
CA SER A 37 5.47 -3.00 4.76
C SER A 37 6.73 -3.82 4.59
N THR A 38 7.87 -3.16 4.44
CA THR A 38 9.15 -3.83 4.30
C THR A 38 10.24 -3.08 5.05
N LYS A 39 11.27 -3.79 5.52
CA LYS A 39 12.35 -3.21 6.31
C LYS A 39 13.40 -2.56 5.43
N SER A 40 13.80 -1.34 5.82
CA SER A 40 15.01 -0.68 5.30
C SER A 40 15.17 -0.73 3.79
N ILE A 41 14.07 -0.59 3.06
CA ILE A 41 14.11 -0.60 1.61
C ILE A 41 14.41 0.81 1.09
N ASN A 42 15.23 0.90 0.05
CA ASN A 42 15.42 2.12 -0.70
C ASN A 42 14.87 1.95 -2.12
N PHE A 43 14.74 3.03 -2.85
CA PHE A 43 14.15 3.00 -4.20
C PHE A 43 14.85 2.00 -5.12
N LYS A 44 16.18 1.86 -5.01
CA LYS A 44 16.94 0.92 -5.85
C LYS A 44 16.60 -0.54 -5.57
N LYS A 45 16.21 -0.87 -4.34
CA LYS A 45 15.93 -2.25 -3.91
C LYS A 45 14.48 -2.67 -4.06
N ILE A 46 13.59 -1.74 -4.44
CA ILE A 46 12.16 -2.04 -4.60
C ILE A 46 11.97 -3.21 -5.56
N PHE A 47 12.65 -3.20 -6.70
CA PHE A 47 12.47 -4.20 -7.74
C PHE A 47 13.21 -5.51 -7.48
N SER A 48 13.95 -5.62 -6.39
CA SER A 48 14.57 -6.88 -5.95
C SER A 48 13.77 -7.60 -4.86
N ASP A 49 12.77 -6.96 -4.29
CA ASP A 49 11.91 -7.56 -3.27
C ASP A 49 10.86 -8.46 -3.93
N LYS A 50 10.86 -9.74 -3.54
CA LYS A 50 9.96 -10.74 -4.13
C LYS A 50 8.48 -10.42 -3.92
N ASN A 51 8.12 -9.90 -2.75
CA ASN A 51 6.74 -9.55 -2.44
C ASN A 51 6.26 -8.40 -3.34
N ILE A 52 7.11 -7.41 -3.55
CA ILE A 52 6.80 -6.27 -4.43
C ILE A 52 6.66 -6.74 -5.87
N ILE A 53 7.59 -7.57 -6.36
CA ILE A 53 7.56 -8.10 -7.73
C ILE A 53 6.28 -8.90 -7.98
N LYS A 54 5.93 -9.80 -7.06
CA LYS A 54 4.72 -10.62 -7.19
C LYS A 54 3.45 -9.77 -7.14
N SER A 55 3.44 -8.75 -6.29
CA SER A 55 2.31 -7.81 -6.19
C SER A 55 2.13 -7.01 -7.48
N LEU A 56 3.23 -6.49 -8.04
CA LEU A 56 3.18 -5.78 -9.32
C LEU A 56 2.70 -6.68 -10.45
N LYS A 57 3.17 -7.93 -10.46
CA LYS A 57 2.76 -8.90 -11.48
C LYS A 57 1.25 -9.16 -11.44
N HIS A 58 0.70 -9.28 -10.23
CA HIS A 58 -0.76 -9.43 -10.06
C HIS A 58 -1.51 -8.16 -10.47
N LEU A 59 -1.08 -7.01 -9.97
CA LEU A 59 -1.75 -5.73 -10.20
C LEU A 59 -1.65 -5.27 -11.65
N SER A 60 -0.58 -5.61 -12.35
CA SER A 60 -0.38 -5.19 -13.74
C SER A 60 -1.44 -5.71 -14.72
N LYS A 61 -2.22 -6.69 -14.30
CA LYS A 61 -3.36 -7.21 -15.09
C LYS A 61 -4.52 -6.21 -15.18
N PHE A 62 -4.53 -5.22 -14.31
CA PHE A 62 -5.62 -4.24 -14.23
C PHE A 62 -5.21 -2.91 -14.86
N THR A 63 -6.21 -2.14 -15.28
CA THR A 63 -5.97 -0.85 -15.95
C THR A 63 -5.46 0.23 -15.01
N ASN A 64 -5.81 0.12 -13.73
CA ASN A 64 -5.33 1.05 -12.71
C ASN A 64 -5.07 0.31 -11.40
N PHE A 65 -4.10 0.80 -10.66
CA PHE A 65 -3.81 0.31 -9.31
C PHE A 65 -2.90 1.27 -8.56
N ILE A 66 -2.84 1.10 -7.26
CA ILE A 66 -1.91 1.79 -6.37
C ILE A 66 -1.21 0.74 -5.51
N LEU A 67 0.10 0.70 -5.57
CA LEU A 67 0.91 -0.12 -4.68
C LEU A 67 1.68 0.81 -3.74
N ILE A 68 1.38 0.72 -2.46
CA ILE A 68 2.01 1.53 -1.41
C ILE A 68 3.03 0.66 -0.68
N ILE A 69 4.27 1.14 -0.62
CA ILE A 69 5.37 0.45 0.04
C ILE A 69 5.80 1.30 1.22
N ILE A 70 5.48 0.83 2.42
CA ILE A 70 5.79 1.51 3.66
C ILE A 70 7.13 0.98 4.18
N ASN A 71 8.05 1.91 4.40
CA ASN A 71 9.37 1.59 4.93
C ASN A 71 9.26 1.40 6.44
N LYS A 72 9.36 0.16 6.87
CA LYS A 72 9.21 -0.25 8.25
C LYS A 72 10.54 -0.14 8.97
N LYS A 73 10.61 0.70 9.98
CA LYS A 73 11.78 0.74 10.86
C LYS A 73 11.81 -0.48 11.77
N LYS A 74 13.01 -0.83 12.25
CA LYS A 74 13.18 -1.91 13.20
C LYS A 74 12.33 -1.66 14.45
N ILE A 75 11.43 -2.59 14.75
CA ILE A 75 10.44 -2.45 15.81
C ILE A 75 10.80 -3.33 16.99
N ASP A 76 10.75 -2.75 18.19
CA ASP A 76 10.80 -3.50 19.43
C ASP A 76 9.49 -4.30 19.60
N LYS A 77 9.60 -5.52 20.13
CA LYS A 77 8.45 -6.43 20.33
C LYS A 77 7.33 -5.80 21.19
N THR A 78 7.67 -4.87 22.08
CA THR A 78 6.72 -4.20 22.96
C THR A 78 5.88 -3.14 22.26
N GLU A 79 6.30 -2.67 21.09
CA GLU A 79 5.61 -1.61 20.34
C GLU A 79 4.82 -2.13 19.14
N LYS A 80 4.71 -3.44 18.99
CA LYS A 80 4.18 -4.08 17.79
C LYS A 80 2.78 -3.61 17.40
N GLU A 81 1.87 -3.47 18.36
CA GLU A 81 0.50 -3.02 18.09
C GLU A 81 0.43 -1.56 17.66
N ASN A 82 1.10 -0.68 18.40
CA ASN A 82 1.15 0.75 18.09
C ASN A 82 1.77 1.01 16.73
N VAL A 83 2.72 0.19 16.33
CA VAL A 83 3.39 0.30 15.04
C VAL A 83 2.48 -0.12 13.91
N ILE A 84 1.71 -1.20 14.09
CA ILE A 84 0.72 -1.63 13.09
C ILE A 84 -0.28 -0.51 12.82
N LEU A 85 -0.83 0.09 13.88
CA LEU A 85 -1.74 1.22 13.75
C LEU A 85 -1.10 2.42 13.04
N ARG A 86 0.17 2.71 13.36
CA ARG A 86 0.91 3.80 12.72
C ARG A 86 1.10 3.57 11.23
N TYR A 87 1.43 2.34 10.81
CA TYR A 87 1.60 2.02 9.39
C TYR A 87 0.29 2.11 8.63
N TYR A 88 -0.81 1.64 9.21
CA TYR A 88 -2.12 1.83 8.60
C TYR A 88 -2.45 3.32 8.49
N GLY A 89 -2.07 4.13 9.49
CA GLY A 89 -2.24 5.56 9.44
C GLY A 89 -1.46 6.23 8.30
N ILE A 90 -0.21 5.84 8.09
CA ILE A 90 0.62 6.33 6.99
C ILE A 90 -0.01 5.95 5.65
N GLY A 91 -0.42 4.70 5.51
CA GLY A 91 -1.08 4.22 4.29
C GLY A 91 -2.37 5.00 4.00
N ALA A 92 -3.18 5.23 5.02
CA ALA A 92 -4.43 5.99 4.88
C ALA A 92 -4.18 7.44 4.48
N GLN A 93 -3.16 8.08 5.03
CA GLN A 93 -2.78 9.44 4.65
C GLN A 93 -2.35 9.52 3.19
N ILE A 94 -1.56 8.55 2.73
CA ILE A 94 -1.14 8.48 1.33
C ILE A 94 -2.34 8.29 0.41
N ILE A 95 -3.26 7.38 0.76
CA ILE A 95 -4.47 7.13 -0.01
C ILE A 95 -5.33 8.40 -0.09
N LYS A 96 -5.45 9.11 1.01
CA LYS A 96 -6.19 10.38 1.06
C LYS A 96 -5.53 11.45 0.18
N ASP A 97 -4.21 11.57 0.24
CA ASP A 97 -3.46 12.50 -0.60
C ASP A 97 -3.65 12.22 -2.09
N LEU A 98 -3.73 10.95 -2.45
CA LEU A 98 -4.01 10.52 -3.82
C LEU A 98 -5.48 10.71 -4.23
N LYS A 99 -6.32 11.24 -3.34
CA LYS A 99 -7.74 11.52 -3.56
C LYS A 99 -8.57 10.27 -3.89
N ILE A 100 -8.18 9.15 -3.33
CA ILE A 100 -8.91 7.89 -3.48
C ILE A 100 -10.02 7.84 -2.44
N LYS A 101 -11.26 7.72 -2.87
CA LYS A 101 -12.43 7.59 -1.98
C LYS A 101 -12.93 6.16 -1.89
N ASN A 102 -12.90 5.43 -2.99
CA ASN A 102 -13.36 4.06 -3.06
C ASN A 102 -12.21 3.16 -3.47
N MET A 103 -12.01 2.08 -2.74
CA MET A 103 -10.90 1.19 -3.05
C MET A 103 -11.29 -0.28 -2.95
N ILE A 104 -10.57 -1.10 -3.69
CA ILE A 104 -10.55 -2.55 -3.52
C ILE A 104 -9.24 -2.85 -2.84
N LEU A 105 -9.30 -3.32 -1.60
CA LEU A 105 -8.08 -3.64 -0.86
C LEU A 105 -7.56 -5.00 -1.30
N VAL A 106 -6.35 -5.01 -1.84
CA VAL A 106 -5.69 -6.23 -2.31
C VAL A 106 -4.69 -6.68 -1.25
N SER A 107 -4.86 -7.88 -0.73
CA SER A 107 -3.99 -8.39 0.35
C SER A 107 -3.84 -9.91 0.24
N ARG A 108 -2.90 -10.47 1.01
CA ARG A 108 -2.68 -11.92 1.05
C ARG A 108 -3.64 -12.64 2.02
N SER A 109 -4.22 -11.90 2.94
CA SER A 109 -5.18 -12.42 3.92
C SER A 109 -6.20 -11.36 4.23
N LYS A 110 -7.40 -11.80 4.66
CA LYS A 110 -8.45 -10.88 5.07
C LYS A 110 -7.98 -10.03 6.23
N LYS A 111 -8.10 -8.71 6.11
CA LYS A 111 -7.68 -7.75 7.13
C LYS A 111 -8.89 -7.22 7.89
N LYS A 112 -8.73 -7.05 9.20
CA LYS A 112 -9.64 -6.22 9.98
C LYS A 112 -9.26 -4.77 9.70
N ILE A 113 -10.20 -4.03 9.15
CA ILE A 113 -9.95 -2.64 8.77
C ILE A 113 -10.61 -1.75 9.81
N ILE A 114 -9.84 -1.35 10.80
CA ILE A 114 -10.30 -0.45 11.86
C ILE A 114 -9.67 0.92 11.61
N GLY A 115 -10.49 1.95 11.56
CA GLY A 115 -10.03 3.33 11.52
C GLY A 115 -9.81 3.95 10.14
N LEU A 116 -9.90 3.17 9.05
CA LEU A 116 -9.77 3.74 7.70
C LEU A 116 -10.96 4.61 7.33
N GLU A 117 -12.14 4.31 7.85
CA GLU A 117 -13.35 5.09 7.61
C GLU A 117 -13.23 6.54 8.10
N GLY A 118 -12.45 6.77 9.17
CA GLY A 118 -12.18 8.11 9.68
C GLY A 118 -11.42 9.01 8.71
N PHE A 119 -10.80 8.44 7.67
CA PHE A 119 -10.11 9.18 6.62
C PHE A 119 -10.99 9.41 5.38
N GLY A 120 -12.28 9.12 5.46
CA GLY A 120 -13.20 9.26 4.32
C GLY A 120 -13.04 8.20 3.24
N LEU A 121 -12.42 7.08 3.58
CA LEU A 121 -12.17 5.99 2.65
C LEU A 121 -13.24 4.92 2.75
N LYS A 122 -13.71 4.44 1.61
CA LYS A 122 -14.66 3.35 1.54
C LYS A 122 -14.01 2.13 0.87
N ILE A 123 -13.97 1.02 1.58
CA ILE A 123 -13.48 -0.24 1.04
C ILE A 123 -14.66 -1.00 0.47
N LYS A 124 -14.71 -1.08 -0.84
CA LYS A 124 -15.80 -1.77 -1.54
C LYS A 124 -15.67 -3.28 -1.45
N LYS A 125 -14.44 -3.77 -1.44
CA LYS A 125 -14.16 -5.20 -1.51
C LYS A 125 -12.73 -5.47 -1.05
N GLN A 126 -12.51 -6.63 -0.45
CA GLN A 126 -11.16 -7.16 -0.23
C GLN A 126 -10.91 -8.26 -1.24
N GLU A 127 -9.82 -8.15 -1.97
CA GLU A 127 -9.37 -9.13 -2.95
C GLU A 127 -8.14 -9.85 -2.41
N ILE A 128 -8.23 -11.16 -2.27
CA ILE A 128 -7.18 -11.97 -1.64
C ILE A 128 -6.31 -12.58 -2.75
N ILE A 129 -5.01 -12.28 -2.69
CA ILE A 129 -4.03 -12.88 -3.60
C ILE A 129 -3.57 -14.20 -3.00
N LYS A 130 -3.72 -15.29 -3.77
CA LYS A 130 -3.17 -16.59 -3.39
C LYS A 130 -1.98 -16.89 -4.28
N TRP A 131 -0.78 -16.98 -3.69
CA TRP A 131 0.41 -17.38 -4.40
C TRP A 131 0.63 -18.87 -4.22
N LYS A 132 0.67 -19.58 -5.35
CA LYS A 132 0.95 -21.00 -5.35
C LYS A 132 2.46 -21.22 -5.42
N LYS A 133 2.95 -22.10 -4.57
CA LYS A 133 4.32 -22.60 -4.64
C LYS A 133 4.34 -23.84 -5.52
N PHE A 134 5.24 -23.86 -6.47
CA PHE A 134 5.50 -25.03 -7.31
C PHE A 134 6.74 -25.74 -6.85
#